data_cc8b001902640f010c5a030103a5edf8
#
_entry.id   cc8b001902640f010c5a030103a5edf8
#
_cell.length_a   1.000
_cell.length_b   1.000
_cell.length_c   1.000
_cell.angle_alpha   90.00
_cell.angle_beta   90.00
_cell.angle_gamma   90.00
#
_symmetry.space_group_name_H-M   'P 1'
#
loop_
_entity.id
_entity.type
_entity.pdbx_description
1 polymer ?
#
loop_
_entity_poly.entity_id
_entity_poly.type
_entity_poly.pdbx_seq_one_letter_code
_entity_poly.pdbx_strand_id
1 'polypeptide(L)'
;MANSNGQKEPQDKSAPESANDKEPVVSKPYVMPDDPEEGSVEALTKEVAEAKDRMLRTLAEMENLRKRTQREVTDARTYGITAFARDVLDIADNLQRALDAVPMEAREAADPGLKALIEGVELTERSLHKTLEKNGVQKLDPLGEKFDPNFHQAMYEVPDSSVPSGTVVQVVQGGYTIGERVLRPALVAVAKGGAKSAPAAAQDSAKD
;
A
#
# COMPACT_ATOMS: atom_id res chain seq x y z
N MET A 1 -27.65 -12.52 -49.01
CA MET A 1 -28.23 -11.42 -49.83
C MET A 1 -27.11 -10.38 -49.88
N ALA A 2 -26.27 -10.43 -50.94
CA ALA A 2 -26.44 -9.81 -52.24
C ALA A 2 -26.52 -8.29 -52.08
N ASN A 3 -25.68 -7.45 -52.63
CA ASN A 3 -25.14 -7.27 -53.95
C ASN A 3 -24.07 -6.17 -53.86
N SER A 4 -22.93 -6.25 -54.46
CA SER A 4 -22.65 -6.22 -55.90
C SER A 4 -22.48 -4.81 -56.47
N ASN A 5 -21.30 -4.61 -57.03
CA ASN A 5 -20.99 -3.95 -58.32
C ASN A 5 -20.87 -2.42 -58.30
N GLY A 6 -19.92 -1.78 -58.98
CA GLY A 6 -19.37 -2.08 -60.26
C GLY A 6 -18.22 -1.14 -60.62
N GLN A 7 -17.32 -1.78 -61.31
CA GLN A 7 -16.30 -1.20 -62.17
C GLN A 7 -16.87 -0.25 -63.22
N LYS A 8 -16.10 0.77 -63.57
CA LYS A 8 -15.96 1.22 -64.98
C LYS A 8 -14.75 2.14 -65.14
N GLU A 9 -13.68 1.63 -65.69
CA GLU A 9 -12.96 2.26 -66.80
C GLU A 9 -13.78 2.07 -68.08
N PRO A 10 -13.67 2.90 -69.09
CA PRO A 10 -12.54 2.93 -69.98
C PRO A 10 -12.23 4.20 -70.80
N GLN A 11 -11.03 4.22 -71.37
CA GLN A 11 -10.65 4.66 -72.73
C GLN A 11 -10.65 6.17 -73.06
N ASP A 12 -9.43 6.66 -73.29
CA ASP A 12 -8.70 6.71 -74.59
C ASP A 12 -9.25 7.75 -75.58
N LYS A 13 -8.45 8.73 -75.91
CA LYS A 13 -8.08 9.18 -77.26
C LYS A 13 -7.51 10.59 -77.30
N SER A 14 -6.39 10.57 -77.97
CA SER A 14 -5.93 11.56 -78.95
C SER A 14 -5.10 12.72 -78.44
N ALA A 15 -3.85 12.58 -78.75
CA ALA A 15 -2.94 13.69 -79.02
C ALA A 15 -3.42 14.46 -80.30
N PRO A 16 -3.03 15.75 -80.39
CA PRO A 16 -2.12 16.02 -81.50
C PRO A 16 -0.87 16.85 -81.06
N GLU A 17 0.13 16.48 -81.74
CA GLU A 17 1.37 17.09 -82.07
C GLU A 17 1.28 18.59 -82.36
N SER A 18 2.25 19.37 -81.87
CA SER A 18 3.00 20.34 -82.66
C SER A 18 3.50 21.54 -81.87
N ALA A 19 4.70 21.87 -82.14
CA ALA A 19 5.39 23.12 -81.96
C ALA A 19 6.35 23.25 -80.77
N ASN A 20 7.51 22.82 -81.07
CA ASN A 20 8.84 23.20 -80.61
C ASN A 20 8.98 24.74 -80.55
N ASP A 21 9.05 25.29 -79.32
CA ASP A 21 9.73 26.54 -79.06
C ASP A 21 10.60 26.37 -77.82
N LYS A 22 11.86 26.06 -78.07
CA LYS A 22 12.92 26.03 -77.07
C LYS A 22 13.28 27.43 -76.72
N GLU A 23 12.67 27.99 -75.70
CA GLU A 23 13.33 29.05 -74.98
C GLU A 23 14.40 28.45 -74.10
N PRO A 24 15.58 29.06 -73.99
CA PRO A 24 16.65 28.52 -73.12
C PRO A 24 16.20 28.68 -71.68
N VAL A 25 15.98 27.57 -71.00
CA VAL A 25 15.83 27.57 -69.54
C VAL A 25 17.18 28.07 -68.98
N VAL A 26 17.23 29.36 -68.71
CA VAL A 26 18.29 29.89 -67.86
C VAL A 26 18.05 29.28 -66.45
N SER A 27 18.78 28.24 -66.21
CA SER A 27 18.86 27.67 -64.84
C SER A 27 19.38 28.77 -63.95
N LYS A 28 18.49 29.36 -63.12
CA LYS A 28 18.91 30.21 -62.01
C LYS A 28 19.90 29.42 -61.24
N PRO A 29 21.10 29.99 -60.88
CA PRO A 29 22.06 29.28 -60.08
C PRO A 29 21.30 28.91 -58.77
N TYR A 30 21.38 27.64 -58.37
CA TYR A 30 20.94 27.16 -57.09
C TYR A 30 21.78 27.92 -56.04
N VAL A 31 21.19 28.94 -55.45
CA VAL A 31 21.76 29.60 -54.29
C VAL A 31 21.57 28.61 -53.15
N MET A 32 22.64 27.96 -52.73
CA MET A 32 22.63 27.22 -51.47
C MET A 32 22.12 28.18 -50.40
N PRO A 33 21.16 27.78 -49.57
CA PRO A 33 20.81 28.59 -48.42
C PRO A 33 22.09 28.81 -47.63
N ASP A 34 22.35 30.10 -47.29
CA ASP A 34 23.50 30.50 -46.51
C ASP A 34 23.70 29.49 -45.36
N ASP A 35 24.92 28.99 -45.23
CA ASP A 35 25.28 28.16 -44.08
C ASP A 35 24.83 28.90 -42.84
N PRO A 36 24.04 28.22 -41.94
CA PRO A 36 23.57 28.87 -40.73
C PRO A 36 24.79 29.43 -40.00
N GLU A 37 24.83 30.77 -39.80
CA GLU A 37 25.90 31.45 -39.10
C GLU A 37 26.31 30.61 -37.87
N GLU A 38 27.58 30.37 -37.63
CA GLU A 38 28.08 29.53 -36.53
C GLU A 38 27.42 29.87 -35.19
N GLY A 39 27.11 31.14 -34.94
CA GLY A 39 26.34 31.59 -33.78
C GLY A 39 24.92 31.08 -33.70
N SER A 40 24.29 30.78 -34.86
CA SER A 40 22.94 30.18 -34.91
C SER A 40 22.96 28.68 -34.51
N VAL A 41 24.02 27.94 -34.92
CA VAL A 41 24.15 26.52 -34.59
C VAL A 41 24.49 26.35 -33.11
N GLU A 42 25.35 27.20 -32.55
CA GLU A 42 25.66 27.18 -31.11
C GLU A 42 24.42 27.52 -30.25
N ALA A 43 23.63 28.51 -30.64
CA ALA A 43 22.40 28.87 -29.95
C ALA A 43 21.39 27.72 -29.96
N LEU A 44 21.19 27.06 -31.11
CA LEU A 44 20.29 25.91 -31.23
C LEU A 44 20.80 24.70 -30.45
N THR A 45 22.11 24.42 -30.43
CA THR A 45 22.67 23.33 -29.63
C THR A 45 22.49 23.56 -28.15
N LYS A 46 22.63 24.78 -27.66
CA LYS A 46 22.36 25.17 -26.28
C LYS A 46 20.89 25.01 -25.94
N GLU A 47 19.98 25.46 -26.80
CA GLU A 47 18.53 25.32 -26.59
C GLU A 47 18.11 23.84 -26.53
N VAL A 48 18.65 23.00 -27.42
CA VAL A 48 18.45 21.56 -27.42
C VAL A 48 18.99 20.94 -26.13
N ALA A 49 20.15 21.35 -25.65
CA ALA A 49 20.69 20.85 -24.39
C ALA A 49 19.83 21.23 -23.20
N GLU A 50 19.38 22.49 -23.12
CA GLU A 50 18.46 22.95 -22.08
C GLU A 50 17.09 22.25 -22.15
N ALA A 51 16.57 22.01 -23.36
CA ALA A 51 15.33 21.26 -23.54
C ALA A 51 15.46 19.81 -23.08
N LYS A 52 16.58 19.16 -23.40
CA LYS A 52 16.89 17.81 -22.92
C LYS A 52 17.00 17.75 -21.40
N ASP A 53 17.68 18.71 -20.77
CA ASP A 53 17.82 18.77 -19.32
C ASP A 53 16.45 18.95 -18.64
N ARG A 54 15.61 19.88 -19.17
CA ARG A 54 14.22 20.04 -18.71
C ARG A 54 13.42 18.74 -18.86
N MET A 55 13.52 18.08 -20.01
CA MET A 55 12.85 16.81 -20.27
C MET A 55 13.27 15.71 -19.28
N LEU A 56 14.59 15.57 -19.05
CA LEU A 56 15.11 14.58 -18.09
C LEU A 56 14.64 14.87 -16.66
N ARG A 57 14.63 16.13 -16.27
CA ARG A 57 14.09 16.54 -14.96
C ARG A 57 12.61 16.22 -14.83
N THR A 58 11.81 16.56 -15.83
CA THR A 58 10.37 16.24 -15.84
C THR A 58 10.12 14.74 -15.79
N LEU A 59 10.91 13.93 -16.52
CA LEU A 59 10.81 12.47 -16.46
C LEU A 59 11.14 11.94 -15.06
N ALA A 60 12.18 12.47 -14.40
CA ALA A 60 12.52 12.10 -13.04
C ALA A 60 11.41 12.48 -12.04
N GLU A 61 10.84 13.67 -12.19
CA GLU A 61 9.70 14.11 -11.37
C GLU A 61 8.45 13.23 -11.58
N MET A 62 8.15 12.88 -12.83
CA MET A 62 7.05 11.95 -13.15
C MET A 62 7.27 10.57 -12.53
N GLU A 63 8.48 10.02 -12.61
CA GLU A 63 8.80 8.73 -12.00
C GLU A 63 8.68 8.77 -10.47
N ASN A 64 9.16 9.85 -9.83
CA ASN A 64 9.01 10.07 -8.40
C ASN A 64 7.54 10.20 -7.98
N LEU A 65 6.76 10.98 -8.74
CA LEU A 65 5.33 11.14 -8.51
C LEU A 65 4.60 9.80 -8.64
N ARG A 66 4.91 9.04 -9.69
CA ARG A 66 4.33 7.71 -9.90
C ARG A 66 4.59 6.77 -8.73
N LYS A 67 5.87 6.70 -8.26
CA LYS A 67 6.25 5.88 -7.10
C LYS A 67 5.51 6.32 -5.83
N ARG A 68 5.41 7.62 -5.63
CA ARG A 68 4.69 8.20 -4.49
C ARG A 68 3.19 7.86 -4.54
N THR A 69 2.53 8.11 -5.67
CA THR A 69 1.11 7.79 -5.85
C THR A 69 0.83 6.30 -5.65
N GLN A 70 1.71 5.43 -6.15
CA GLN A 70 1.57 3.99 -5.93
C GLN A 70 1.57 3.62 -4.44
N ARG A 71 2.47 4.22 -3.65
CA ARG A 71 2.52 4.03 -2.19
C ARG A 71 1.25 4.58 -1.53
N GLU A 72 0.85 5.80 -1.86
CA GLU A 72 -0.36 6.42 -1.33
C GLU A 72 -1.62 5.59 -1.61
N VAL A 73 -1.76 5.02 -2.82
CA VAL A 73 -2.87 4.12 -3.16
C VAL A 73 -2.83 2.82 -2.34
N THR A 74 -1.64 2.24 -2.17
CA THR A 74 -1.47 1.03 -1.34
C THR A 74 -1.81 1.33 0.11
N ASP A 75 -1.31 2.43 0.66
CA ASP A 75 -1.59 2.88 2.02
C ASP A 75 -3.08 3.17 2.22
N ALA A 76 -3.72 3.86 1.27
CA ALA A 76 -5.14 4.13 1.33
C ALA A 76 -5.99 2.84 1.34
N ARG A 77 -5.60 1.82 0.59
CA ARG A 77 -6.27 0.52 0.59
C ARG A 77 -6.08 -0.23 1.90
N THR A 78 -4.87 -0.24 2.44
CA THR A 78 -4.55 -0.96 3.68
C THR A 78 -5.14 -0.27 4.90
N TYR A 79 -5.04 1.05 4.97
CA TYR A 79 -5.39 1.83 6.16
C TYR A 79 -6.73 2.55 6.08
N GLY A 80 -7.42 2.49 4.92
CA GLY A 80 -8.71 3.16 4.74
C GLY A 80 -9.81 2.69 5.69
N ILE A 81 -9.70 1.46 6.19
CA ILE A 81 -10.65 0.87 7.13
C ILE A 81 -10.29 1.11 8.60
N THR A 82 -9.22 1.87 8.90
CA THR A 82 -8.70 2.05 10.28
C THR A 82 -9.76 2.52 11.27
N ALA A 83 -10.56 3.52 10.91
CA ALA A 83 -11.61 4.04 11.79
C ALA A 83 -12.69 2.99 12.04
N PHE A 84 -13.20 2.38 10.97
CA PHE A 84 -14.18 1.30 11.07
C PHE A 84 -13.66 0.11 11.89
N ALA A 85 -12.41 -0.29 11.66
CA ALA A 85 -11.80 -1.38 12.42
C ALA A 85 -11.77 -1.08 13.92
N ARG A 86 -11.42 0.16 14.32
CA ARG A 86 -11.45 0.56 15.74
C ARG A 86 -12.83 0.41 16.36
N ASP A 87 -13.87 0.86 15.67
CA ASP A 87 -15.25 0.76 16.18
C ASP A 87 -15.68 -0.70 16.31
N VAL A 88 -15.24 -1.58 15.40
CA VAL A 88 -15.50 -3.01 15.44
C VAL A 88 -14.76 -3.71 16.59
N LEU A 89 -13.58 -3.21 17.00
CA LEU A 89 -12.87 -3.78 18.16
C LEU A 89 -13.66 -3.66 19.46
N ASP A 90 -14.47 -2.61 19.63
CA ASP A 90 -15.34 -2.48 20.80
C ASP A 90 -16.41 -3.57 20.84
N ILE A 91 -16.88 -3.99 19.68
CA ILE A 91 -17.81 -5.13 19.56
C ILE A 91 -17.12 -6.44 19.95
N ALA A 92 -15.88 -6.64 19.44
CA ALA A 92 -15.07 -7.81 19.81
C ALA A 92 -14.83 -7.90 21.33
N ASP A 93 -14.46 -6.78 21.95
CA ASP A 93 -14.26 -6.71 23.41
C ASP A 93 -15.55 -6.99 24.20
N ASN A 94 -16.70 -6.54 23.70
CA ASN A 94 -18.00 -6.80 24.34
C ASN A 94 -18.39 -8.28 24.23
N LEU A 95 -18.11 -8.94 23.09
CA LEU A 95 -18.32 -10.38 22.93
C LEU A 95 -17.43 -11.18 23.88
N GLN A 96 -16.14 -10.84 23.94
CA GLN A 96 -15.18 -11.46 24.87
C GLN A 96 -15.65 -11.28 26.31
N ARG A 97 -16.03 -10.07 26.70
CA ARG A 97 -16.54 -9.77 28.05
C ARG A 97 -17.80 -10.54 28.38
N ALA A 98 -18.72 -10.73 27.42
CA ALA A 98 -19.93 -11.52 27.62
C ALA A 98 -19.59 -12.99 27.85
N LEU A 99 -18.60 -13.55 27.13
CA LEU A 99 -18.11 -14.90 27.35
C LEU A 99 -17.41 -15.05 28.70
N ASP A 100 -16.58 -14.10 29.08
CA ASP A 100 -15.85 -14.11 30.36
C ASP A 100 -16.79 -13.92 31.57
N ALA A 101 -17.94 -13.29 31.38
CA ALA A 101 -18.95 -13.12 32.43
C ALA A 101 -19.67 -14.41 32.82
N VAL A 102 -19.55 -15.50 32.03
CA VAL A 102 -20.15 -16.80 32.36
C VAL A 102 -19.11 -17.67 33.08
N PRO A 103 -19.25 -17.90 34.41
CA PRO A 103 -18.32 -18.75 35.15
C PRO A 103 -18.26 -20.17 34.61
N MET A 104 -17.11 -20.83 34.81
CA MET A 104 -16.88 -22.19 34.31
C MET A 104 -17.92 -23.17 34.82
N GLU A 105 -18.28 -23.08 36.13
CA GLU A 105 -19.28 -23.90 36.78
C GLU A 105 -20.68 -23.70 36.14
N ALA A 106 -21.00 -22.44 35.77
CA ALA A 106 -22.26 -22.15 35.10
C ALA A 106 -22.30 -22.68 33.66
N ARG A 107 -21.15 -22.72 32.96
CA ARG A 107 -21.04 -23.33 31.63
C ARG A 107 -21.25 -24.85 31.69
N GLU A 108 -20.66 -25.52 32.68
CA GLU A 108 -20.83 -26.96 32.87
C GLU A 108 -22.25 -27.37 33.27
N ALA A 109 -22.86 -26.61 34.17
CA ALA A 109 -24.21 -26.83 34.66
C ALA A 109 -25.32 -26.27 33.73
N ALA A 110 -24.94 -25.62 32.62
CA ALA A 110 -25.86 -24.97 31.72
C ALA A 110 -26.82 -25.98 31.06
N ASP A 111 -28.07 -25.57 30.90
CA ASP A 111 -29.05 -26.31 30.11
C ASP A 111 -28.67 -26.30 28.60
N PRO A 112 -29.25 -27.16 27.77
CA PRO A 112 -28.91 -27.22 26.35
C PRO A 112 -29.12 -25.89 25.60
N GLY A 113 -30.08 -25.07 26.02
CA GLY A 113 -30.36 -23.77 25.41
C GLY A 113 -29.26 -22.76 25.69
N LEU A 114 -28.80 -22.69 26.96
CA LEU A 114 -27.70 -21.80 27.36
C LEU A 114 -26.35 -22.25 26.72
N LYS A 115 -26.10 -23.57 26.64
CA LYS A 115 -24.93 -24.10 25.94
C LYS A 115 -24.90 -23.68 24.46
N ALA A 116 -26.02 -23.86 23.76
CA ALA A 116 -26.14 -23.46 22.37
C ALA A 116 -25.94 -21.95 22.15
N LEU A 117 -26.43 -21.13 23.11
CA LEU A 117 -26.20 -19.68 23.08
C LEU A 117 -24.74 -19.34 23.24
N ILE A 118 -24.04 -19.93 24.22
CA ILE A 118 -22.60 -19.71 24.45
C ILE A 118 -21.79 -20.11 23.20
N GLU A 119 -22.05 -21.31 22.66
CA GLU A 119 -21.39 -21.76 21.42
C GLU A 119 -21.64 -20.81 20.24
N GLY A 120 -22.87 -20.28 20.12
CA GLY A 120 -23.20 -19.30 19.08
C GLY A 120 -22.43 -17.98 19.23
N VAL A 121 -22.27 -17.51 20.47
CA VAL A 121 -21.46 -16.29 20.73
C VAL A 121 -19.97 -16.55 20.46
N GLU A 122 -19.43 -17.68 20.88
CA GLU A 122 -18.02 -18.07 20.59
C GLU A 122 -17.77 -18.21 19.08
N LEU A 123 -18.73 -18.77 18.34
CA LEU A 123 -18.64 -18.88 16.89
C LEU A 123 -18.65 -17.49 16.24
N THR A 124 -19.48 -16.59 16.75
CA THR A 124 -19.57 -15.19 16.26
C THR A 124 -18.27 -14.44 16.53
N GLU A 125 -17.70 -14.57 17.72
CA GLU A 125 -16.41 -13.96 18.09
C GLU A 125 -15.29 -14.47 17.17
N ARG A 126 -15.18 -15.80 17.00
CA ARG A 126 -14.19 -16.41 16.09
C ARG A 126 -14.36 -15.93 14.64
N SER A 127 -15.61 -15.83 14.17
CA SER A 127 -15.90 -15.33 12.82
C SER A 127 -15.51 -13.87 12.66
N LEU A 128 -15.73 -13.04 13.68
CA LEU A 128 -15.35 -11.64 13.71
C LEU A 128 -13.82 -11.50 13.65
N HIS A 129 -13.06 -12.22 14.47
CA HIS A 129 -11.62 -12.24 14.43
C HIS A 129 -11.07 -12.65 13.07
N LYS A 130 -11.59 -13.73 12.50
CA LYS A 130 -11.21 -14.18 11.15
C LYS A 130 -11.50 -13.13 10.08
N THR A 131 -12.58 -12.37 10.22
CA THR A 131 -12.90 -11.28 9.29
C THR A 131 -11.95 -10.12 9.45
N LEU A 132 -11.56 -9.76 10.67
CA LEU A 132 -10.56 -8.75 10.96
C LEU A 132 -9.19 -9.14 10.37
N GLU A 133 -8.73 -10.37 10.61
CA GLU A 133 -7.48 -10.89 10.05
C GLU A 133 -7.45 -10.85 8.52
N LYS A 134 -8.56 -11.24 7.87
CA LYS A 134 -8.70 -11.18 6.41
C LYS A 134 -8.54 -9.75 5.86
N ASN A 135 -8.88 -8.75 6.65
CA ASN A 135 -8.72 -7.34 6.32
C ASN A 135 -7.40 -6.73 6.84
N GLY A 136 -6.46 -7.57 7.28
CA GLY A 136 -5.12 -7.15 7.71
C GLY A 136 -5.04 -6.65 9.15
N VAL A 137 -6.12 -6.81 9.94
CA VAL A 137 -6.12 -6.50 11.37
C VAL A 137 -5.70 -7.74 12.15
N GLN A 138 -4.63 -7.63 12.93
CA GLN A 138 -4.06 -8.73 13.72
C GLN A 138 -4.15 -8.42 15.21
N LYS A 139 -4.52 -9.44 16.00
CA LYS A 139 -4.52 -9.36 17.46
C LYS A 139 -3.09 -9.48 17.99
N LEU A 140 -2.73 -8.63 18.93
CA LEU A 140 -1.49 -8.74 19.70
C LEU A 140 -1.75 -9.60 20.94
N ASP A 141 -0.92 -10.61 21.12
CA ASP A 141 -0.93 -11.44 22.34
C ASP A 141 0.43 -11.33 23.03
N PRO A 142 0.65 -10.27 23.80
CA PRO A 142 1.94 -9.98 24.43
C PRO A 142 2.16 -10.75 25.76
N LEU A 143 1.29 -11.68 26.13
CA LEU A 143 1.42 -12.41 27.40
C LEU A 143 2.75 -13.14 27.48
N GLY A 144 3.54 -12.88 28.52
CA GLY A 144 4.88 -13.45 28.70
C GLY A 144 5.99 -12.77 27.88
N GLU A 145 5.66 -11.82 27.02
CA GLU A 145 6.62 -11.06 26.25
C GLU A 145 7.19 -9.87 27.05
N LYS A 146 8.29 -9.31 26.56
CA LYS A 146 8.85 -8.08 27.08
C LYS A 146 7.96 -6.91 26.68
N PHE A 147 7.71 -6.01 27.66
CA PHE A 147 6.96 -4.78 27.38
C PHE A 147 7.63 -3.94 26.29
N ASP A 148 6.86 -3.56 25.27
CA ASP A 148 7.26 -2.65 24.19
C ASP A 148 6.30 -1.45 24.17
N PRO A 149 6.78 -0.22 24.44
CA PRO A 149 5.95 0.98 24.43
C PRO A 149 5.28 1.30 23.08
N ASN A 150 5.79 0.73 21.97
CA ASN A 150 5.21 0.96 20.65
C ASN A 150 3.90 0.20 20.46
N PHE A 151 3.75 -0.96 21.10
CA PHE A 151 2.60 -1.87 20.92
C PHE A 151 1.76 -2.02 22.20
N HIS A 152 2.34 -1.73 23.37
CA HIS A 152 1.74 -2.00 24.66
C HIS A 152 1.61 -0.73 25.49
N GLN A 153 0.55 -0.66 26.28
CA GLN A 153 0.33 0.38 27.29
C GLN A 153 0.24 -0.27 28.66
N ALA A 154 1.23 -0.03 29.51
CA ALA A 154 1.22 -0.52 30.87
C ALA A 154 0.19 0.27 31.71
N MET A 155 -0.70 -0.44 32.40
CA MET A 155 -1.69 0.15 33.32
C MET A 155 -1.20 0.14 34.76
N TYR A 156 -0.64 -0.99 35.21
CA TYR A 156 -0.12 -1.15 36.56
C TYR A 156 1.00 -2.19 36.58
N GLU A 157 1.78 -2.13 37.67
CA GLU A 157 2.83 -3.11 37.93
C GLU A 157 2.35 -4.15 38.95
N VAL A 158 2.65 -5.43 38.69
CA VAL A 158 2.35 -6.55 39.58
C VAL A 158 3.64 -7.03 40.19
N PRO A 159 3.74 -7.15 41.54
CA PRO A 159 4.89 -7.75 42.18
C PRO A 159 4.96 -9.23 41.80
N ASP A 160 5.84 -9.60 40.89
CA ASP A 160 6.07 -10.96 40.48
C ASP A 160 7.57 -11.18 40.30
N SER A 161 8.14 -12.05 41.15
CA SER A 161 9.55 -12.41 41.13
C SER A 161 9.84 -13.63 40.26
N SER A 162 8.79 -14.30 39.74
CA SER A 162 8.94 -15.53 38.94
C SER A 162 9.36 -15.23 37.50
N VAL A 163 9.10 -13.99 37.03
CA VAL A 163 9.43 -13.53 35.68
C VAL A 163 10.33 -12.28 35.71
N PRO A 164 11.10 -12.03 34.66
CA PRO A 164 11.95 -10.82 34.59
C PRO A 164 11.14 -9.54 34.71
N SER A 165 11.69 -8.53 35.37
CA SER A 165 11.07 -7.21 35.47
C SER A 165 10.82 -6.62 34.07
N GLY A 166 9.63 -6.07 33.85
CA GLY A 166 9.19 -5.55 32.55
C GLY A 166 8.61 -6.60 31.60
N THR A 167 8.32 -7.81 32.09
CA THR A 167 7.56 -8.83 31.33
C THR A 167 6.05 -8.58 31.51
N VAL A 168 5.29 -8.77 30.46
CA VAL A 168 3.82 -8.70 30.49
C VAL A 168 3.29 -9.93 31.21
N VAL A 169 2.66 -9.74 32.36
CA VAL A 169 2.10 -10.83 33.17
C VAL A 169 0.60 -10.99 32.99
N GLN A 170 -0.05 -9.94 32.52
CA GLN A 170 -1.50 -9.98 32.27
C GLN A 170 -1.88 -9.03 31.14
N VAL A 171 -2.77 -9.45 30.28
CA VAL A 171 -3.41 -8.62 29.26
C VAL A 171 -4.80 -8.25 29.77
N VAL A 172 -5.01 -6.96 30.05
CA VAL A 172 -6.30 -6.42 30.50
C VAL A 172 -7.24 -6.17 29.34
N GLN A 173 -6.67 -5.71 28.21
CA GLN A 173 -7.41 -5.49 26.97
C GLN A 173 -6.50 -5.82 25.77
N GLY A 174 -7.03 -6.59 24.82
CA GLY A 174 -6.28 -6.99 23.65
C GLY A 174 -5.87 -5.80 22.78
N GLY A 175 -4.63 -5.82 22.32
CA GLY A 175 -4.11 -4.89 21.33
C GLY A 175 -4.38 -5.39 19.91
N TYR A 176 -4.35 -4.47 18.95
CA TYR A 176 -4.53 -4.81 17.54
C TYR A 176 -3.66 -3.92 16.65
N THR A 177 -3.17 -4.50 15.58
CA THR A 177 -2.44 -3.79 14.50
C THR A 177 -3.17 -3.92 13.18
N ILE A 178 -2.92 -3.00 12.25
CA ILE A 178 -3.31 -3.11 10.85
C ILE A 178 -2.06 -2.91 9.99
N GLY A 179 -1.62 -3.96 9.30
CA GLY A 179 -0.31 -3.95 8.68
C GLY A 179 0.79 -3.63 9.70
N GLU A 180 1.55 -2.58 9.47
CA GLU A 180 2.63 -2.12 10.37
C GLU A 180 2.18 -1.09 11.42
N ARG A 181 0.92 -0.64 11.40
CA ARG A 181 0.43 0.42 12.29
C ARG A 181 -0.38 -0.16 13.44
N VAL A 182 -0.19 0.41 14.63
CA VAL A 182 -1.00 0.07 15.79
C VAL A 182 -2.38 0.73 15.66
N LEU A 183 -3.44 -0.08 15.69
CA LEU A 183 -4.82 0.39 15.78
C LEU A 183 -5.16 0.80 17.19
N ARG A 184 -4.82 -0.09 18.14
CA ARG A 184 -5.01 0.08 19.57
C ARG A 184 -3.90 -0.70 20.30
N PRO A 185 -3.12 -0.06 21.20
CA PRO A 185 -2.13 -0.78 22.00
C PRO A 185 -2.82 -1.78 22.94
N ALA A 186 -2.12 -2.87 23.26
CA ALA A 186 -2.58 -3.79 24.29
C ALA A 186 -2.44 -3.13 25.68
N LEU A 187 -3.51 -3.12 26.47
CA LEU A 187 -3.45 -2.70 27.87
C LEU A 187 -2.97 -3.88 28.71
N VAL A 188 -1.83 -3.70 29.38
CA VAL A 188 -1.12 -4.80 30.05
C VAL A 188 -0.72 -4.42 31.47
N ALA A 189 -0.59 -5.45 32.32
CA ALA A 189 0.14 -5.35 33.58
C ALA A 189 1.53 -5.94 33.39
N VAL A 190 2.54 -5.28 33.97
CA VAL A 190 3.94 -5.67 33.84
C VAL A 190 4.51 -6.14 35.19
N ALA A 191 5.42 -7.11 35.13
CA ALA A 191 6.09 -7.60 36.32
C ALA A 191 7.04 -6.57 36.91
N LYS A 192 7.01 -6.44 38.25
CA LYS A 192 7.95 -5.67 39.05
C LYS A 192 8.65 -6.59 40.06
N GLY A 193 9.97 -6.61 40.03
CA GLY A 193 10.75 -7.27 41.10
C GLY A 193 11.58 -8.50 40.68
N GLY A 194 11.45 -8.99 39.44
CA GLY A 194 12.34 -10.03 38.90
C GLY A 194 13.69 -9.47 38.42
N ALA A 195 14.67 -10.35 38.13
CA ALA A 195 15.94 -9.95 37.54
C ALA A 195 15.68 -9.21 36.20
N LYS A 196 16.30 -8.02 36.03
CA LYS A 196 16.12 -7.20 34.83
C LYS A 196 16.50 -7.99 33.58
N SER A 197 15.59 -8.20 32.64
CA SER A 197 15.92 -8.85 31.37
C SER A 197 17.00 -8.04 30.64
N ALA A 198 18.09 -8.68 30.23
CA ALA A 198 19.11 -8.03 29.43
C ALA A 198 18.49 -7.49 28.13
N PRO A 199 18.91 -6.30 27.64
CA PRO A 199 18.45 -5.80 26.35
C PRO A 199 18.80 -6.86 25.29
N ALA A 200 17.83 -7.20 24.43
CA ALA A 200 18.07 -8.06 23.29
C ALA A 200 19.23 -7.45 22.48
N ALA A 201 20.38 -8.16 22.46
CA ALA A 201 21.50 -7.76 21.63
C ALA A 201 21.02 -7.72 20.19
N ALA A 202 21.13 -6.54 19.57
CA ALA A 202 20.97 -6.40 18.14
C ALA A 202 21.91 -7.44 17.50
N GLN A 203 21.35 -8.42 16.84
CA GLN A 203 22.10 -9.32 15.98
C GLN A 203 22.47 -8.52 14.74
N ASP A 204 23.61 -7.84 14.88
CA ASP A 204 24.33 -7.27 13.74
C ASP A 204 24.91 -8.47 12.98
N SER A 205 24.18 -8.87 11.94
CA SER A 205 24.65 -9.85 10.99
C SER A 205 25.68 -9.17 10.10
N ALA A 206 26.92 -9.18 10.57
CA ALA A 206 28.08 -9.08 9.68
C ALA A 206 27.98 -10.20 8.65
N LYS A 207 27.75 -9.83 7.40
CA LYS A 207 27.95 -10.69 6.26
C LYS A 207 29.15 -10.16 5.49
N ASP A 208 30.25 -10.87 5.62
CA ASP A 208 31.35 -10.90 4.65
C ASP A 208 30.86 -11.18 3.23
#